data_4c9c855c8e2e85771fca573037c2ff4c
#
_entry.id   4c9c855c8e2e85771fca573037c2ff4c
#
_cell.length_a   1.000
_cell.length_b   1.000
_cell.length_c   1.000
_cell.angle_alpha   90.00
_cell.angle_beta   90.00
_cell.angle_gamma   90.00
#
_symmetry.space_group_name_H-M   'P 1'
#
loop_
_entity.id
_entity.type
_entity.pdbx_description
1 polymer ?
#
loop_
_entity_poly.entity_id
_entity_poly.type
_entity_poly.pdbx_seq_one_letter_code
_entity_poly.pdbx_strand_id
1 'polypeptide(L)'
;MGQKIFFAKEKTDCCTRNFCGSLRPFDMKICDNSDREIIHLVRPLRCVSCWCPCCLQELEVQSPPGTTIGFVTQKWHACLPKFSIQNASKETVLMLVGPCLSCNCCGDVNFEVKSVDESRSVGRISKQWSGLLKEVFTDADNFGIQFPMDLDVKIKAVLLGATFLIDFMFFERVRHEKERNTVFS
;
A
#
# COMPACT_ATOMS: atom_id res chain seq x y z
N MET A 1 6.15 20.40 -12.62
CA MET A 1 4.71 20.07 -12.59
C MET A 1 4.56 18.60 -13.01
N GLY A 2 4.04 17.74 -12.13
CA GLY A 2 3.76 16.34 -12.48
C GLY A 2 2.49 16.25 -13.34
N GLN A 3 2.55 15.51 -14.44
CA GLN A 3 1.37 15.22 -15.25
C GLN A 3 0.60 14.07 -14.59
N LYS A 4 -0.71 14.26 -14.37
CA LYS A 4 -1.60 13.18 -13.88
C LYS A 4 -1.79 12.17 -15.01
N ILE A 5 -1.34 10.92 -14.79
CA ILE A 5 -1.39 9.84 -15.78
C ILE A 5 -2.48 8.83 -15.44
N PHE A 6 -2.66 8.54 -14.15
CA PHE A 6 -3.64 7.57 -13.64
C PHE A 6 -4.39 8.14 -12.45
N PHE A 7 -5.56 7.59 -12.18
CA PHE A 7 -6.33 7.88 -10.97
C PHE A 7 -6.91 6.59 -10.39
N ALA A 8 -6.94 6.53 -9.05
CA ALA A 8 -7.48 5.40 -8.32
C ALA A 8 -8.91 5.71 -7.84
N LYS A 9 -9.83 4.76 -8.07
CA LYS A 9 -11.21 4.81 -7.57
C LYS A 9 -11.42 3.64 -6.62
N GLU A 10 -11.74 3.93 -5.37
CA GLU A 10 -12.12 2.92 -4.39
C GLU A 10 -13.63 2.68 -4.44
N LYS A 11 -14.01 1.40 -4.51
CA LYS A 11 -15.40 0.96 -4.33
C LYS A 11 -15.54 0.40 -2.92
N THR A 12 -15.94 1.25 -1.97
CA THR A 12 -16.12 0.85 -0.57
C THR A 12 -17.49 1.26 -0.09
N ASP A 13 -18.09 0.38 0.72
CA ASP A 13 -19.35 0.61 1.39
C ASP A 13 -19.15 1.47 2.66
N CYS A 14 -20.03 2.45 2.90
CA CYS A 14 -19.96 3.37 4.04
C CYS A 14 -19.90 2.64 5.39
N CYS A 15 -20.67 1.55 5.54
CA CYS A 15 -20.68 0.75 6.75
C CYS A 15 -19.33 0.09 7.02
N THR A 16 -18.73 -0.50 6.00
CA THR A 16 -17.42 -1.17 6.09
C THR A 16 -16.30 -0.19 6.44
N ARG A 17 -16.37 1.05 5.92
CA ARG A 17 -15.41 2.12 6.24
C ARG A 17 -15.45 2.50 7.72
N ASN A 18 -16.64 2.58 8.32
CA ASN A 18 -16.81 3.00 9.71
C ASN A 18 -16.49 1.88 10.71
N PHE A 19 -16.82 0.62 10.40
CA PHE A 19 -16.64 -0.51 11.33
C PHE A 19 -15.28 -1.20 11.24
N CYS A 20 -14.72 -1.35 10.04
CA CYS A 20 -13.47 -2.09 9.84
C CYS A 20 -12.22 -1.21 9.80
N GLY A 21 -12.37 0.11 9.62
CA GLY A 21 -11.25 1.05 9.59
C GLY A 21 -10.16 0.65 8.58
N SER A 22 -8.91 0.69 8.99
CA SER A 22 -7.72 0.38 8.15
C SER A 22 -7.63 -1.08 7.66
N LEU A 23 -8.52 -1.95 8.13
CA LEU A 23 -8.52 -3.38 7.81
C LEU A 23 -9.68 -3.79 6.94
N ARG A 24 -10.47 -2.81 6.51
CA ARG A 24 -11.60 -3.05 5.63
C ARG A 24 -11.15 -3.75 4.35
N PRO A 25 -11.99 -4.64 3.80
CA PRO A 25 -11.80 -5.09 2.44
C PRO A 25 -11.90 -3.87 1.52
N PHE A 26 -11.14 -3.85 0.47
CA PHE A 26 -11.32 -2.85 -0.57
C PHE A 26 -11.21 -3.45 -1.97
N ASP A 27 -11.93 -2.87 -2.85
CA ASP A 27 -11.90 -3.10 -4.28
C ASP A 27 -11.53 -1.76 -4.92
N MET A 28 -10.34 -1.66 -5.49
CA MET A 28 -9.82 -0.42 -6.04
C MET A 28 -9.47 -0.58 -7.52
N LYS A 29 -9.93 0.36 -8.32
CA LYS A 29 -9.67 0.42 -9.75
C LYS A 29 -8.71 1.55 -10.06
N ILE A 30 -7.63 1.24 -10.76
CA ILE A 30 -6.70 2.22 -11.30
C ILE A 30 -6.99 2.39 -12.78
N CYS A 31 -7.41 3.59 -13.14
CA CYS A 31 -7.85 3.94 -14.49
C CYS A 31 -6.89 4.93 -15.15
N ASP A 32 -6.82 4.89 -16.46
CA ASP A 32 -6.15 5.90 -17.29
C ASP A 32 -7.02 7.17 -17.44
N ASN A 33 -6.48 8.16 -18.16
CA ASN A 33 -7.21 9.41 -18.44
C ASN A 33 -8.46 9.20 -19.33
N SER A 34 -8.60 8.02 -19.96
CA SER A 34 -9.77 7.62 -20.75
C SER A 34 -10.80 6.83 -19.93
N ASP A 35 -10.65 6.79 -18.60
CA ASP A 35 -11.49 6.03 -17.68
C ASP A 35 -11.47 4.49 -17.90
N ARG A 36 -10.45 3.99 -18.62
CA ARG A 36 -10.25 2.55 -18.77
C ARG A 36 -9.53 2.01 -17.56
N GLU A 37 -10.09 0.97 -16.96
CA GLU A 37 -9.48 0.24 -15.87
C GLU A 37 -8.26 -0.54 -16.37
N ILE A 38 -7.09 -0.26 -15.82
CA ILE A 38 -5.82 -0.88 -16.19
C ILE A 38 -5.38 -1.88 -15.12
N ILE A 39 -5.52 -1.50 -13.85
CA ILE A 39 -5.15 -2.34 -12.72
C ILE A 39 -6.33 -2.42 -11.75
N HIS A 40 -6.60 -3.61 -11.27
CA HIS A 40 -7.60 -3.89 -10.26
C HIS A 40 -6.92 -4.47 -9.01
N LEU A 41 -7.18 -3.85 -7.87
CA LEU A 41 -6.65 -4.26 -6.58
C LEU A 41 -7.77 -4.80 -5.71
N VAL A 42 -7.64 -6.05 -5.27
CA VAL A 42 -8.64 -6.73 -4.44
C VAL A 42 -8.01 -7.13 -3.11
N ARG A 43 -8.53 -6.57 -2.03
CA ARG A 43 -8.14 -6.92 -0.66
C ARG A 43 -9.31 -7.57 0.06
N PRO A 44 -9.23 -8.86 0.40
CA PRO A 44 -10.27 -9.53 1.17
C PRO A 44 -10.31 -9.04 2.62
N LEU A 45 -11.46 -9.18 3.27
CA LEU A 45 -11.58 -8.95 4.71
C LEU A 45 -10.77 -9.99 5.48
N ARG A 46 -9.82 -9.52 6.29
CA ARG A 46 -9.06 -10.37 7.22
C ARG A 46 -9.01 -9.72 8.60
N CYS A 47 -9.05 -10.53 9.65
CA CYS A 47 -8.96 -10.05 11.04
C CYS A 47 -7.62 -9.38 11.32
N VAL A 48 -7.58 -8.59 12.42
CA VAL A 48 -6.38 -7.91 12.89
C VAL A 48 -5.70 -8.74 13.96
N SER A 49 -4.87 -9.66 13.58
CA SER A 49 -3.98 -10.28 14.57
C SER A 49 -2.66 -10.63 13.90
N CYS A 50 -1.59 -9.98 14.35
CA CYS A 50 -0.24 -10.35 13.93
C CYS A 50 0.21 -11.70 14.52
N TRP A 51 -0.53 -12.23 15.49
CA TRP A 51 -0.24 -13.52 16.13
C TRP A 51 -0.88 -14.71 15.42
N CYS A 52 -1.84 -14.46 14.52
CA CYS A 52 -2.53 -15.52 13.79
C CYS A 52 -2.16 -15.47 12.30
N PRO A 53 -1.50 -16.49 11.73
CA PRO A 53 -1.09 -16.50 10.32
C PRO A 53 -2.26 -16.31 9.33
N CYS A 54 -3.46 -16.77 9.68
CA CYS A 54 -4.66 -16.57 8.85
C CYS A 54 -5.16 -15.12 8.80
N CYS A 55 -4.67 -14.28 9.71
CA CYS A 55 -5.03 -12.84 9.80
C CYS A 55 -4.05 -11.93 9.06
N LEU A 56 -2.95 -12.47 8.54
CA LEU A 56 -2.00 -11.70 7.74
C LEU A 56 -2.65 -11.19 6.46
N GLN A 57 -2.37 -9.95 6.14
CA GLN A 57 -3.01 -9.26 5.03
C GLN A 57 -2.51 -9.76 3.68
N GLU A 58 -3.40 -9.82 2.71
CA GLU A 58 -3.11 -10.17 1.32
C GLU A 58 -3.82 -9.20 0.39
N LEU A 59 -3.16 -8.82 -0.67
CA LEU A 59 -3.71 -8.01 -1.75
C LEU A 59 -3.46 -8.73 -3.07
N GLU A 60 -4.50 -8.95 -3.83
CA GLU A 60 -4.42 -9.44 -5.20
C GLU A 60 -4.34 -8.27 -6.17
N VAL A 61 -3.45 -8.39 -7.16
CA VAL A 61 -3.28 -7.40 -8.22
C VAL A 61 -3.59 -8.04 -9.56
N GLN A 62 -4.52 -7.45 -10.28
CA GLN A 62 -4.96 -7.93 -11.60
C GLN A 62 -4.66 -6.87 -12.67
N SER A 63 -4.19 -7.33 -13.84
CA SER A 63 -3.98 -6.48 -15.02
C SER A 63 -3.86 -7.35 -16.28
N PRO A 64 -4.76 -7.24 -17.29
CA PRO A 64 -6.01 -6.47 -17.24
C PRO A 64 -6.98 -7.01 -16.17
N PRO A 65 -8.07 -6.29 -15.86
CA PRO A 65 -9.07 -6.75 -14.90
C PRO A 65 -9.52 -8.18 -15.15
N GLY A 66 -9.56 -9.00 -14.09
CA GLY A 66 -9.86 -10.43 -14.17
C GLY A 66 -8.64 -11.34 -14.43
N THR A 67 -7.45 -10.77 -14.70
CA THR A 67 -6.22 -11.56 -14.85
C THR A 67 -5.25 -11.23 -13.73
N THR A 68 -5.04 -12.15 -12.81
CA THR A 68 -4.11 -11.98 -11.69
C THR A 68 -2.67 -11.94 -12.19
N ILE A 69 -1.93 -10.88 -11.87
CA ILE A 69 -0.51 -10.72 -12.20
C ILE A 69 0.41 -10.93 -11.01
N GLY A 70 -0.11 -10.84 -9.80
CA GLY A 70 0.65 -11.11 -8.60
C GLY A 70 -0.08 -10.77 -7.32
N PHE A 71 0.62 -10.97 -6.20
CA PHE A 71 0.08 -10.78 -4.85
C PHE A 71 1.06 -10.00 -3.99
N VAL A 72 0.51 -9.26 -3.04
CA VAL A 72 1.26 -8.69 -1.90
C VAL A 72 0.76 -9.40 -0.65
N THR A 73 1.64 -10.16 0.01
CA THR A 73 1.26 -10.94 1.20
C THR A 73 2.08 -10.50 2.39
N GLN A 74 1.41 -10.11 3.47
CA GLN A 74 2.07 -9.77 4.71
C GLN A 74 2.78 -11.01 5.29
N LYS A 75 4.00 -10.81 5.80
CA LYS A 75 4.77 -11.84 6.50
C LYS A 75 4.84 -11.49 7.97
N TRP A 76 4.71 -12.50 8.81
CA TRP A 76 4.86 -12.30 10.24
C TRP A 76 6.30 -11.94 10.61
N HIS A 77 6.44 -10.90 11.42
CA HIS A 77 7.70 -10.49 12.02
C HIS A 77 7.41 -9.73 13.32
N ALA A 78 8.20 -9.98 14.38
CA ALA A 78 7.93 -9.45 15.71
C ALA A 78 7.95 -7.91 15.81
N CYS A 79 8.82 -7.23 15.03
CA CYS A 79 9.05 -5.79 15.17
C CYS A 79 8.89 -4.99 13.87
N LEU A 80 8.98 -5.64 12.71
CA LEU A 80 8.99 -4.95 11.42
C LEU A 80 7.80 -5.35 10.56
N PRO A 81 7.13 -4.40 9.90
CA PRO A 81 6.17 -4.73 8.86
C PRO A 81 6.91 -5.29 7.65
N LYS A 82 6.64 -6.54 7.33
CA LYS A 82 7.22 -7.23 6.18
C LYS A 82 6.14 -7.73 5.23
N PHE A 83 6.41 -7.63 3.93
CA PHE A 83 5.53 -8.16 2.88
C PHE A 83 6.38 -8.89 1.83
N SER A 84 5.81 -9.96 1.28
CA SER A 84 6.34 -10.59 0.07
C SER A 84 5.60 -10.08 -1.16
N ILE A 85 6.35 -9.72 -2.18
CA ILE A 85 5.84 -9.41 -3.51
C ILE A 85 5.94 -10.69 -4.32
N GLN A 86 4.81 -11.17 -4.81
CA GLN A 86 4.69 -12.47 -5.45
C GLN A 86 4.17 -12.32 -6.89
N ASN A 87 4.60 -13.24 -7.75
CA ASN A 87 4.06 -13.37 -9.09
C ASN A 87 2.68 -14.08 -9.09
N ALA A 88 2.09 -14.29 -10.27
CA ALA A 88 0.82 -14.98 -10.43
C ALA A 88 0.84 -16.44 -9.91
N SER A 89 1.99 -17.09 -9.89
CA SER A 89 2.20 -18.44 -9.35
C SER A 89 2.40 -18.46 -7.83
N LYS A 90 2.26 -17.30 -7.15
CA LYS A 90 2.54 -17.13 -5.71
C LYS A 90 3.99 -17.36 -5.30
N GLU A 91 4.92 -17.31 -6.24
CA GLU A 91 6.35 -17.34 -5.95
C GLU A 91 6.82 -15.96 -5.51
N THR A 92 7.59 -15.89 -4.42
CA THR A 92 8.13 -14.63 -3.92
C THR A 92 9.25 -14.16 -4.84
N VAL A 93 9.10 -12.95 -5.38
CA VAL A 93 10.08 -12.30 -6.28
C VAL A 93 10.88 -11.25 -5.53
N LEU A 94 10.25 -10.50 -4.63
CA LEU A 94 10.87 -9.44 -3.83
C LEU A 94 10.29 -9.46 -2.41
N MET A 95 11.06 -8.89 -1.49
CA MET A 95 10.64 -8.62 -0.13
C MET A 95 10.50 -7.11 0.09
N LEU A 96 9.48 -6.71 0.83
CA LEU A 96 9.27 -5.34 1.23
C LEU A 96 9.38 -5.28 2.75
N VAL A 97 10.32 -4.48 3.26
CA VAL A 97 10.62 -4.38 4.69
C VAL A 97 10.46 -2.93 5.13
N GLY A 98 9.53 -2.70 6.03
CA GLY A 98 9.29 -1.38 6.60
C GLY A 98 10.11 -1.11 7.85
N PRO A 99 10.13 0.15 8.32
CA PRO A 99 10.81 0.53 9.54
C PRO A 99 10.07 0.00 10.78
N CYS A 100 10.74 0.00 11.92
CA CYS A 100 10.09 -0.26 13.21
C CYS A 100 9.13 0.89 13.53
N LEU A 101 7.84 0.65 13.40
CA LEU A 101 6.79 1.66 13.60
C LEU A 101 6.71 2.16 15.05
N SER A 102 7.21 1.39 16.01
CA SER A 102 7.24 1.78 17.42
C SER A 102 8.27 2.89 17.71
N CYS A 103 9.24 3.11 16.83
CA CYS A 103 10.34 4.06 17.04
C CYS A 103 10.22 5.34 16.18
N ASN A 104 9.28 5.40 15.23
CA ASN A 104 9.14 6.55 14.32
C ASN A 104 8.06 7.52 14.81
N CYS A 105 8.44 8.42 15.71
CA CYS A 105 7.53 9.47 16.17
C CYS A 105 7.38 10.64 15.19
N CYS A 106 8.35 10.89 14.30
CA CYS A 106 8.31 12.01 13.35
C CYS A 106 9.34 11.79 12.22
N GLY A 107 8.89 11.54 11.01
CA GLY A 107 9.80 11.48 9.86
C GLY A 107 9.24 10.70 8.67
N ASP A 108 9.95 10.77 7.55
CA ASP A 108 9.61 10.03 6.33
C ASP A 108 9.65 8.52 6.60
N VAL A 109 8.56 7.85 6.28
CA VAL A 109 8.45 6.40 6.43
C VAL A 109 8.89 5.74 5.14
N ASN A 110 9.99 5.00 5.21
CA ASN A 110 10.58 4.33 4.07
C ASN A 110 10.45 2.81 4.21
N PHE A 111 9.84 2.18 3.20
CA PHE A 111 9.84 0.74 3.03
C PHE A 111 10.89 0.37 1.99
N GLU A 112 11.83 -0.49 2.35
CA GLU A 112 12.86 -0.97 1.44
C GLU A 112 12.36 -2.15 0.63
N VAL A 113 12.53 -2.08 -0.69
CA VAL A 113 12.32 -3.22 -1.60
C VAL A 113 13.62 -3.98 -1.69
N LYS A 114 13.60 -5.25 -1.29
CA LYS A 114 14.79 -6.12 -1.20
C LYS A 114 14.67 -7.36 -2.09
N SER A 115 15.79 -7.98 -2.37
CA SER A 115 15.85 -9.34 -2.92
C SER A 115 15.16 -10.34 -1.98
N VAL A 116 14.85 -11.54 -2.48
CA VAL A 116 14.15 -12.59 -1.72
C VAL A 116 14.90 -12.99 -0.44
N ASP A 117 16.22 -12.98 -0.49
CA ASP A 117 17.13 -13.27 0.63
C ASP A 117 17.36 -12.06 1.57
N GLU A 118 16.70 -10.93 1.29
CA GLU A 118 16.83 -9.65 2.02
C GLU A 118 18.25 -9.06 2.04
N SER A 119 19.20 -9.61 1.29
CA SER A 119 20.61 -9.20 1.30
C SER A 119 20.87 -7.89 0.54
N ARG A 120 20.08 -7.62 -0.52
CA ARG A 120 20.25 -6.47 -1.41
C ARG A 120 19.00 -5.62 -1.44
N SER A 121 19.16 -4.32 -1.20
CA SER A 121 18.11 -3.33 -1.47
C SER A 121 18.10 -3.01 -2.97
N VAL A 122 16.93 -3.16 -3.62
CA VAL A 122 16.73 -2.92 -5.06
C VAL A 122 15.84 -1.71 -5.32
N GLY A 123 15.18 -1.19 -4.29
CA GLY A 123 14.30 -0.04 -4.43
C GLY A 123 13.74 0.44 -3.10
N ARG A 124 12.80 1.39 -3.18
CA ARG A 124 12.20 1.99 -2.00
C ARG A 124 10.79 2.49 -2.31
N ILE A 125 9.90 2.33 -1.34
CA ILE A 125 8.63 3.05 -1.26
C ILE A 125 8.75 4.03 -0.11
N SER A 126 8.61 5.33 -0.37
CA SER A 126 8.70 6.38 0.63
C SER A 126 7.42 7.19 0.69
N LYS A 127 6.91 7.41 1.90
CA LYS A 127 5.89 8.43 2.16
C LYS A 127 6.61 9.71 2.51
N GLN A 128 6.43 10.73 1.68
CA GLN A 128 6.97 12.06 1.93
C GLN A 128 5.95 12.87 2.72
N TRP A 129 6.30 13.27 3.92
CA TRP A 129 5.56 14.26 4.67
C TRP A 129 5.82 15.62 4.00
N SER A 130 4.97 16.03 3.09
CA SER A 130 4.98 17.40 2.58
C SER A 130 4.62 18.30 3.75
N GLY A 131 5.60 19.06 4.25
CA GLY A 131 5.49 19.85 5.48
C GLY A 131 4.20 20.65 5.61
N LEU A 132 3.82 20.99 6.83
CA LEU A 132 2.60 21.60 7.34
C LEU A 132 1.84 22.58 6.40
N LEU A 133 2.54 23.24 5.48
CA LEU A 133 1.94 24.24 4.56
C LEU A 133 1.23 23.62 3.34
N LYS A 134 1.57 22.39 2.92
CA LYS A 134 0.91 21.72 1.78
C LYS A 134 -0.27 20.84 2.21
N GLU A 135 -0.22 20.29 3.42
CA GLU A 135 -1.30 19.46 3.96
C GLU A 135 -2.59 20.23 4.26
N VAL A 136 -2.50 21.54 4.46
CA VAL A 136 -3.67 22.42 4.70
C VAL A 136 -4.51 22.61 3.43
N PHE A 137 -3.93 22.39 2.24
CA PHE A 137 -4.61 22.65 0.96
C PHE A 137 -4.87 21.40 0.09
N THR A 138 -4.26 20.27 0.40
CA THR A 138 -4.51 19.00 -0.33
C THR A 138 -4.33 17.80 0.60
N ASP A 139 -5.41 17.07 0.86
CA ASP A 139 -5.43 15.82 1.63
C ASP A 139 -4.74 14.64 0.91
N ALA A 140 -3.87 14.90 -0.06
CA ALA A 140 -3.21 13.88 -0.84
C ALA A 140 -1.86 13.49 -0.22
N ASP A 141 -1.78 12.29 0.31
CA ASP A 141 -0.50 11.68 0.69
C ASP A 141 0.39 11.48 -0.54
N ASN A 142 1.61 11.98 -0.47
CA ASN A 142 2.60 11.82 -1.53
C ASN A 142 3.46 10.58 -1.28
N PHE A 143 3.27 9.56 -2.11
CA PHE A 143 4.12 8.37 -2.13
C PHE A 143 5.09 8.42 -3.31
N GLY A 144 6.36 8.15 -3.04
CA GLY A 144 7.37 7.92 -4.07
C GLY A 144 7.73 6.45 -4.13
N ILE A 145 7.76 5.88 -5.33
CA ILE A 145 8.21 4.51 -5.56
C ILE A 145 9.48 4.57 -6.42
N GLN A 146 10.56 4.00 -5.93
CA GLN A 146 11.82 3.83 -6.66
C GLN A 146 12.07 2.34 -6.86
N PHE A 147 12.28 1.94 -8.11
CA PHE A 147 12.62 0.57 -8.50
C PHE A 147 13.54 0.58 -9.73
N PRO A 148 14.29 -0.51 -9.99
CA PRO A 148 15.14 -0.63 -11.16
C PRO A 148 14.36 -0.53 -12.46
N MET A 149 14.97 0.04 -13.49
CA MET A 149 14.35 0.19 -14.80
C MET A 149 14.06 -1.17 -15.48
N ASP A 150 14.91 -2.14 -15.24
CA ASP A 150 14.88 -3.52 -15.76
C ASP A 150 13.89 -4.45 -15.04
N LEU A 151 13.25 -3.99 -13.96
CA LEU A 151 12.25 -4.79 -13.26
C LEU A 151 11.02 -5.04 -14.15
N ASP A 152 10.52 -6.26 -14.12
CA ASP A 152 9.31 -6.68 -14.86
C ASP A 152 8.13 -5.74 -14.60
N VAL A 153 7.40 -5.38 -15.66
CA VAL A 153 6.28 -4.44 -15.61
C VAL A 153 5.15 -4.94 -14.69
N LYS A 154 4.89 -6.24 -14.67
CA LYS A 154 3.89 -6.84 -13.79
C LYS A 154 4.28 -6.67 -12.32
N ILE A 155 5.56 -6.89 -12.00
CA ILE A 155 6.07 -6.70 -10.64
C ILE A 155 6.06 -5.22 -10.23
N LYS A 156 6.32 -4.28 -11.16
CA LYS A 156 6.13 -2.84 -10.92
C LYS A 156 4.68 -2.52 -10.55
N ALA A 157 3.71 -3.12 -11.25
CA ALA A 157 2.29 -2.95 -10.94
C ALA A 157 1.92 -3.56 -9.57
N VAL A 158 2.50 -4.70 -9.19
CA VAL A 158 2.31 -5.29 -7.86
C VAL A 158 2.91 -4.40 -6.76
N LEU A 159 4.08 -3.79 -6.99
CA LEU A 159 4.67 -2.81 -6.06
C LEU A 159 3.82 -1.55 -5.90
N LEU A 160 3.17 -1.10 -6.98
CA LEU A 160 2.18 -0.02 -6.87
C LEU A 160 1.00 -0.44 -5.98
N GLY A 161 0.49 -1.66 -6.14
CA GLY A 161 -0.53 -2.23 -5.23
C GLY A 161 -0.05 -2.29 -3.78
N ALA A 162 1.22 -2.64 -3.54
CA ALA A 162 1.81 -2.66 -2.20
C ALA A 162 1.80 -1.27 -1.55
N THR A 163 1.98 -0.19 -2.31
CA THR A 163 1.91 1.18 -1.79
C THR A 163 0.52 1.48 -1.22
N PHE A 164 -0.54 1.11 -1.93
CA PHE A 164 -1.90 1.28 -1.42
C PHE A 164 -2.15 0.43 -0.17
N LEU A 165 -1.69 -0.83 -0.14
CA LEU A 165 -1.83 -1.68 1.04
C LEU A 165 -1.14 -1.06 2.27
N ILE A 166 0.06 -0.50 2.10
CA ILE A 166 0.82 0.19 3.14
C ILE A 166 0.07 1.43 3.62
N ASP A 167 -0.46 2.25 2.71
CA ASP A 167 -1.24 3.44 3.05
C ASP A 167 -2.44 3.09 3.92
N PHE A 168 -3.25 2.13 3.49
CA PHE A 168 -4.41 1.67 4.25
C PHE A 168 -4.07 1.06 5.61
N MET A 169 -2.97 0.31 5.71
CA MET A 169 -2.61 -0.36 6.96
C MET A 169 -2.03 0.57 8.02
N PHE A 170 -1.23 1.55 7.61
CA PHE A 170 -0.38 2.29 8.55
C PHE A 170 -0.70 3.78 8.62
N PHE A 171 -1.27 4.38 7.58
CA PHE A 171 -1.41 5.84 7.50
C PHE A 171 -2.85 6.34 7.57
N GLU A 172 -3.80 5.54 7.16
CA GLU A 172 -5.21 5.94 7.18
C GLU A 172 -5.74 6.24 8.59
N ARG A 173 -5.32 5.50 9.62
CA ARG A 173 -5.72 5.76 11.02
C ARG A 173 -5.28 7.14 11.51
N VAL A 174 -4.07 7.54 11.17
CA VAL A 174 -3.51 8.85 11.57
C VAL A 174 -4.33 9.99 10.96
N ARG A 175 -4.82 9.81 9.74
CA ARG A 175 -5.68 10.78 9.05
C ARG A 175 -7.00 10.97 9.78
N HIS A 176 -7.71 9.90 10.11
CA HIS A 176 -8.98 9.97 10.84
C HIS A 176 -8.87 10.50 12.27
N GLU A 177 -7.75 10.31 12.93
CA GLU A 177 -7.50 10.89 14.25
C GLU A 177 -7.25 12.40 14.16
N LYS A 178 -6.52 12.86 13.15
CA LYS A 178 -6.31 14.30 12.91
C LYS A 178 -7.64 14.99 12.58
N GLU A 179 -8.45 14.44 11.67
CA GLU A 179 -9.77 15.00 11.33
C GLU A 179 -10.68 15.13 12.54
N ARG A 180 -10.76 14.12 13.40
CA ARG A 180 -11.55 14.19 14.65
C ARG A 180 -11.08 15.28 15.59
N ASN A 181 -9.78 15.43 15.77
CA ASN A 181 -9.22 16.43 16.67
C ASN A 181 -9.43 17.87 16.16
N THR A 182 -9.51 18.05 14.84
CA THR A 182 -9.76 19.36 14.22
C THR A 182 -11.24 19.80 14.36
N VAL A 183 -12.17 18.83 14.44
CA VAL A 183 -13.61 19.11 14.59
C VAL A 183 -13.97 19.50 16.04
N PHE A 184 -13.15 19.14 17.02
CA PHE A 184 -13.38 19.44 18.44
C PHE A 184 -12.50 20.57 18.98
N SER A 185 -11.79 21.29 18.13
CA SER A 185 -10.97 22.46 18.45
C SER A 185 -11.62 23.72 17.90
#